data_617f3edd3d11ade979e8c9f5a9dcbf1c
#
_entry.id   617f3edd3d11ade979e8c9f5a9dcbf1c
#
_cell.length_a   1.000
_cell.length_b   1.000
_cell.length_c   1.000
_cell.angle_alpha   90.00
_cell.angle_beta   90.00
_cell.angle_gamma   90.00
#
_symmetry.space_group_name_H-M   'P 1'
#
loop_
_entity.id
_entity.type
_entity.pdbx_description
1 polymer ?
#
loop_
_entity_poly.entity_id
_entity_poly.type
_entity_poly.pdbx_seq_one_letter_code
_entity_poly.pdbx_strand_id
1 'polypeptide(L)'
;RQRQMCIRDRANLLREAIRIADENEDVQWAVEMRLDLIYELNLLSADAEEIAVFSKILDSYENHKDQINEDDILWKYKWIWSCTFDLPSIPMEQVEAVGEDYKTRILRNGNSLRTYYHRLSVEYTKMREYAKAKECIDKMLAEKMDDLTCEACELNFMLDYYLETGQFEEAYNRAQPLITRQVSCYEANLRAYMKLAYYACKAGKPEIAADMCARAEEALVGREKDEYLLLYLGLFIAYYFMTHPDRGWEYAERCIPWSLNTNMQKKYRFSCDMVEALNYESREEVSLSLPEEFPLYRADGIYSVAALRDYFYKQATQLASLYDTRNGNNGYQERLFNVNLIGNL
;
A
#
# COMPACT_ATOMS: atom_id res chain seq x y z
N ARG A 1 -4.09 -16.35 -9.60
CA ARG A 1 -4.01 -17.61 -8.82
C ARG A 1 -2.62 -18.27 -8.91
N GLN A 2 -2.04 -18.46 -10.12
CA GLN A 2 -0.78 -19.20 -10.26
C GLN A 2 0.42 -18.49 -9.59
N ARG A 3 0.53 -17.15 -9.69
CA ARG A 3 1.61 -16.41 -9.01
C ARG A 3 1.42 -16.36 -7.50
N GLN A 4 0.20 -16.23 -7.00
CA GLN A 4 -0.09 -16.31 -5.56
C GLN A 4 0.18 -17.71 -4.98
N MET A 5 -0.15 -18.77 -5.74
CA MET A 5 0.24 -20.13 -5.33
C MET A 5 1.76 -20.22 -5.20
N CYS A 6 2.53 -19.69 -6.17
CA CYS A 6 3.99 -19.65 -6.06
C CYS A 6 4.48 -18.83 -4.86
N ILE A 7 3.83 -17.71 -4.51
CA ILE A 7 4.18 -16.92 -3.32
C ILE A 7 3.91 -17.70 -2.03
N ARG A 8 2.72 -18.31 -1.90
CA ARG A 8 2.36 -19.14 -0.74
C ARG A 8 3.26 -20.36 -0.61
N ASP A 9 3.58 -21.02 -1.73
CA ASP A 9 4.48 -22.17 -1.75
C ASP A 9 5.88 -21.77 -1.29
N ARG A 10 6.41 -20.62 -1.77
CA ARG A 10 7.70 -20.09 -1.31
C ARG A 10 7.66 -19.75 0.18
N ALA A 11 6.62 -19.09 0.66
CA ALA A 11 6.46 -18.81 2.08
C ALA A 11 6.45 -20.10 2.92
N ASN A 12 5.79 -21.18 2.46
CA ASN A 12 5.77 -22.46 3.14
C ASN A 12 7.15 -23.14 3.14
N LEU A 13 7.88 -23.09 2.03
CA LEU A 13 9.24 -23.61 1.95
C LEU A 13 10.20 -22.83 2.88
N LEU A 14 10.05 -21.52 2.97
CA LEU A 14 10.83 -20.69 3.89
C LEU A 14 10.51 -21.01 5.34
N ARG A 15 9.25 -21.23 5.72
CA ARG A 15 8.88 -21.68 7.07
C ARG A 15 9.52 -23.03 7.41
N GLU A 16 9.56 -23.96 6.47
CA GLU A 16 10.22 -25.25 6.67
C GLU A 16 11.75 -25.10 6.78
N ALA A 17 12.37 -24.24 5.95
CA ALA A 17 13.79 -23.94 6.05
C ALA A 17 14.15 -23.31 7.40
N ILE A 18 13.32 -22.38 7.90
CA ILE A 18 13.47 -21.77 9.23
C ILE A 18 13.40 -22.84 10.32
N ARG A 19 12.43 -23.75 10.25
CA ARG A 19 12.32 -24.86 11.22
C ARG A 19 13.57 -25.72 11.26
N ILE A 20 14.11 -26.09 10.10
CA ILE A 20 15.33 -26.89 9.99
C ILE A 20 16.54 -26.12 10.54
N ALA A 21 16.67 -24.82 10.23
CA ALA A 21 17.76 -23.99 10.73
C ALA A 21 17.70 -23.86 12.25
N ASP A 22 16.51 -23.61 12.83
CA ASP A 22 16.30 -23.51 14.28
C ASP A 22 16.63 -24.85 15.00
N GLU A 23 16.24 -26.01 14.43
CA GLU A 23 16.55 -27.33 14.98
C GLU A 23 18.05 -27.66 14.95
N ASN A 24 18.80 -27.06 14.04
CA ASN A 24 20.25 -27.23 13.93
C ASN A 24 21.05 -26.09 14.58
N GLU A 25 20.37 -25.15 15.26
CA GLU A 25 20.98 -23.99 15.89
C GLU A 25 21.80 -23.12 14.93
N ASP A 26 21.46 -23.14 13.62
CA ASP A 26 22.07 -22.31 12.59
C ASP A 26 21.39 -20.94 12.56
N VAL A 27 21.85 -20.07 13.46
CA VAL A 27 21.26 -18.75 13.70
C VAL A 27 21.33 -17.86 12.47
N GLN A 28 22.46 -17.87 11.74
CA GLN A 28 22.64 -17.03 10.57
C GLN A 28 21.64 -17.43 9.47
N TRP A 29 21.60 -18.71 9.13
CA TRP A 29 20.66 -19.20 8.11
C TRP A 29 19.20 -19.00 8.51
N ALA A 30 18.85 -19.20 9.78
CA ALA A 30 17.51 -18.95 10.30
C ALA A 30 17.08 -17.49 10.12
N VAL A 31 18.00 -16.52 10.34
CA VAL A 31 17.73 -15.08 10.14
C VAL A 31 17.58 -14.76 8.66
N GLU A 32 18.46 -15.26 7.78
CA GLU A 32 18.37 -15.05 6.33
C GLU A 32 17.02 -15.55 5.79
N MET A 33 16.60 -16.75 6.15
CA MET A 33 15.31 -17.32 5.72
C MET A 33 14.11 -16.54 6.28
N ARG A 34 14.21 -15.98 7.50
CA ARG A 34 13.18 -15.09 8.06
C ARG A 34 13.09 -13.76 7.32
N LEU A 35 14.23 -13.16 6.94
CA LEU A 35 14.25 -11.93 6.13
C LEU A 35 13.61 -12.14 4.75
N ASP A 36 13.85 -13.31 4.14
CA ASP A 36 13.19 -13.68 2.88
C ASP A 36 11.69 -13.94 3.07
N LEU A 37 11.31 -14.60 4.17
CA LEU A 37 9.90 -14.85 4.49
C LEU A 37 9.12 -13.54 4.67
N ILE A 38 9.70 -12.50 5.29
CA ILE A 38 9.06 -11.18 5.42
C ILE A 38 8.69 -10.62 4.04
N TYR A 39 9.53 -10.79 3.02
CA TYR A 39 9.21 -10.34 1.66
C TYR A 39 7.96 -11.04 1.10
N GLU A 40 7.87 -12.36 1.24
CA GLU A 40 6.71 -13.13 0.77
C GLU A 40 5.43 -12.79 1.56
N LEU A 41 5.55 -12.58 2.89
CA LEU A 41 4.43 -12.20 3.75
C LEU A 41 3.88 -10.81 3.39
N ASN A 42 4.76 -9.86 3.06
CA ASN A 42 4.36 -8.53 2.59
C ASN A 42 3.53 -8.60 1.30
N LEU A 43 3.93 -9.45 0.35
CA LEU A 43 3.15 -9.69 -0.87
C LEU A 43 1.78 -10.35 -0.57
N LEU A 44 1.70 -11.15 0.50
CA LEU A 44 0.48 -11.80 0.96
C LEU A 44 -0.39 -10.92 1.88
N SER A 45 0.07 -9.72 2.23
CA SER A 45 -0.60 -8.81 3.19
C SER A 45 -0.79 -9.44 4.58
N ALA A 46 0.20 -10.21 5.05
CA ALA A 46 0.17 -10.95 6.30
C ALA A 46 0.87 -10.19 7.43
N ASP A 47 0.49 -8.92 7.67
CA ASP A 47 1.16 -7.95 8.53
C ASP A 47 1.45 -8.49 9.95
N ALA A 48 0.51 -9.21 10.56
CA ALA A 48 0.70 -9.76 11.91
C ALA A 48 1.78 -10.84 11.96
N GLU A 49 1.87 -11.69 10.91
CA GLU A 49 2.93 -12.69 10.82
C GLU A 49 4.28 -12.03 10.51
N GLU A 50 4.31 -10.98 9.66
CA GLU A 50 5.54 -10.21 9.41
C GLU A 50 6.13 -9.68 10.71
N ILE A 51 5.32 -9.07 11.58
CA ILE A 51 5.74 -8.55 12.89
C ILE A 51 6.27 -9.67 13.78
N ALA A 52 5.57 -10.79 13.82
CA ALA A 52 5.97 -11.95 14.66
C ALA A 52 7.31 -12.56 14.18
N VAL A 53 7.49 -12.71 12.87
CA VAL A 53 8.75 -13.20 12.28
C VAL A 53 9.90 -12.22 12.57
N PHE A 54 9.64 -10.92 12.43
CA PHE A 54 10.66 -9.89 12.67
C PHE A 54 11.09 -9.81 14.14
N SER A 55 10.15 -10.00 15.07
CA SER A 55 10.49 -10.09 16.50
C SER A 55 11.52 -11.19 16.78
N LYS A 56 11.41 -12.35 16.10
CA LYS A 56 12.41 -13.44 16.20
C LYS A 56 13.76 -13.06 15.61
N ILE A 57 13.78 -12.25 14.54
CA ILE A 57 15.03 -11.73 13.96
C ILE A 57 15.74 -10.80 14.98
N LEU A 58 14.99 -9.89 15.61
CA LEU A 58 15.55 -8.99 16.62
C LEU A 58 16.08 -9.77 17.84
N ASP A 59 15.34 -10.76 18.33
CA ASP A 59 15.79 -11.64 19.42
C ASP A 59 17.10 -12.36 19.05
N SER A 60 17.18 -12.90 17.82
CA SER A 60 18.39 -13.56 17.32
C SER A 60 19.57 -12.59 17.25
N TYR A 61 19.34 -11.38 16.69
CA TYR A 61 20.37 -10.34 16.59
C TYR A 61 20.90 -9.90 17.95
N GLU A 62 20.02 -9.65 18.93
CA GLU A 62 20.48 -9.20 20.26
C GLU A 62 21.35 -10.23 20.97
N ASN A 63 21.15 -11.52 20.69
CA ASN A 63 21.93 -12.62 21.28
C ASN A 63 23.18 -13.00 20.46
N HIS A 64 23.25 -12.65 19.15
CA HIS A 64 24.28 -13.10 18.22
C HIS A 64 24.76 -11.98 17.29
N LYS A 65 25.10 -10.80 17.86
CA LYS A 65 25.47 -9.58 17.09
C LYS A 65 26.73 -9.76 16.22
N ASP A 66 27.58 -10.68 16.56
CA ASP A 66 28.80 -11.01 15.81
C ASP A 66 28.55 -11.86 14.55
N GLN A 67 27.37 -12.48 14.45
CA GLN A 67 27.00 -13.38 13.35
C GLN A 67 26.00 -12.76 12.36
N ILE A 68 25.32 -11.68 12.76
CA ILE A 68 24.21 -11.08 12.00
C ILE A 68 24.53 -9.64 11.64
N ASN A 69 24.43 -9.28 10.36
CA ASN A 69 24.58 -7.92 9.90
C ASN A 69 23.33 -7.09 10.21
N GLU A 70 23.44 -6.01 10.99
CA GLU A 70 22.32 -5.15 11.34
C GLU A 70 21.73 -4.40 10.11
N ASP A 71 22.52 -4.09 9.07
CA ASP A 71 22.03 -3.41 7.86
C ASP A 71 20.92 -4.18 7.14
N ASP A 72 21.05 -5.52 7.08
CA ASP A 72 20.03 -6.39 6.47
C ASP A 72 18.71 -6.32 7.23
N ILE A 73 18.79 -6.20 8.57
CA ILE A 73 17.64 -6.06 9.45
C ILE A 73 16.99 -4.69 9.25
N LEU A 74 17.79 -3.61 9.23
CA LEU A 74 17.32 -2.23 9.14
C LEU A 74 16.54 -1.96 7.85
N TRP A 75 16.93 -2.59 6.73
CA TRP A 75 16.16 -2.51 5.48
C TRP A 75 14.72 -3.04 5.62
N LYS A 76 14.52 -4.14 6.33
CA LYS A 76 13.21 -4.73 6.57
C LYS A 76 12.46 -4.02 7.69
N TYR A 77 13.15 -3.47 8.67
CA TYR A 77 12.52 -2.83 9.83
C TYR A 77 11.56 -1.70 9.45
N LYS A 78 11.90 -0.90 8.43
CA LYS A 78 11.00 0.15 7.94
C LYS A 78 9.66 -0.39 7.41
N TRP A 79 9.62 -1.62 6.90
CA TRP A 79 8.38 -2.27 6.45
C TRP A 79 7.57 -2.73 7.65
N ILE A 80 8.22 -3.35 8.62
CA ILE A 80 7.58 -3.80 9.85
C ILE A 80 6.97 -2.63 10.63
N TRP A 81 7.68 -1.51 10.70
CA TRP A 81 7.11 -0.31 11.30
C TRP A 81 5.86 0.17 10.55
N SER A 82 5.83 0.12 9.22
CA SER A 82 4.61 0.39 8.46
C SER A 82 3.48 -0.61 8.77
N CYS A 83 3.79 -1.91 8.91
CA CYS A 83 2.79 -2.91 9.29
C CYS A 83 2.12 -2.60 10.64
N THR A 84 2.85 -1.99 11.59
CA THR A 84 2.24 -1.56 12.87
C THR A 84 1.22 -0.44 12.68
N PHE A 85 1.40 0.44 11.71
CA PHE A 85 0.39 1.44 11.34
C PHE A 85 -0.82 0.82 10.64
N ASP A 86 -0.61 -0.21 9.83
CA ASP A 86 -1.68 -0.87 9.06
C ASP A 86 -2.58 -1.77 9.94
N LEU A 87 -2.19 -2.05 11.19
CA LEU A 87 -2.96 -2.81 12.18
C LEU A 87 -3.55 -1.88 13.25
N PRO A 88 -4.84 -1.49 13.16
CA PRO A 88 -5.46 -0.57 14.13
C PRO A 88 -5.63 -1.17 15.52
N SER A 89 -5.39 -2.47 15.70
CA SER A 89 -5.34 -3.13 17.03
C SER A 89 -4.06 -2.83 17.82
N ILE A 90 -3.00 -2.30 17.16
CA ILE A 90 -1.77 -1.89 17.82
C ILE A 90 -1.94 -0.44 18.29
N PRO A 91 -1.85 -0.16 19.63
CA PRO A 91 -1.94 1.20 20.15
C PRO A 91 -0.87 2.12 19.56
N MET A 92 -1.19 3.41 19.37
CA MET A 92 -0.25 4.38 18.78
C MET A 92 1.04 4.49 19.58
N GLU A 93 0.97 4.40 20.92
CA GLU A 93 2.16 4.39 21.79
C GLU A 93 3.15 3.26 21.41
N GLN A 94 2.64 2.06 21.06
CA GLN A 94 3.49 0.96 20.62
C GLN A 94 4.06 1.21 19.22
N VAL A 95 3.26 1.78 18.31
CA VAL A 95 3.73 2.18 16.97
C VAL A 95 4.86 3.19 17.07
N GLU A 96 4.73 4.19 17.95
CA GLU A 96 5.75 5.20 18.21
C GLU A 96 7.01 4.58 18.84
N ALA A 97 6.85 3.67 19.79
CA ALA A 97 7.98 2.95 20.42
C ALA A 97 8.79 2.15 19.39
N VAL A 98 8.13 1.47 18.46
CA VAL A 98 8.81 0.76 17.34
C VAL A 98 9.57 1.76 16.45
N GLY A 99 8.98 2.92 16.17
CA GLY A 99 9.64 3.99 15.40
C GLY A 99 10.87 4.57 16.09
N GLU A 100 10.82 4.79 17.39
CA GLU A 100 11.97 5.30 18.16
C GLU A 100 13.08 4.24 18.31
N ASP A 101 12.75 2.95 18.43
CA ASP A 101 13.77 1.88 18.36
C ASP A 101 14.44 1.84 16.98
N TYR A 102 13.63 1.89 15.90
CA TYR A 102 14.15 1.95 14.53
C TYR A 102 15.09 3.14 14.35
N LYS A 103 14.67 4.35 14.74
CA LYS A 103 15.47 5.58 14.69
C LYS A 103 16.79 5.45 15.46
N THR A 104 16.76 4.87 16.65
CA THR A 104 17.94 4.66 17.48
C THR A 104 18.94 3.74 16.78
N ARG A 105 18.45 2.65 16.18
CA ARG A 105 19.30 1.67 15.48
C ARG A 105 19.94 2.25 14.22
N ILE A 106 19.16 2.96 13.37
CA ILE A 106 19.74 3.58 12.15
C ILE A 106 20.83 4.60 12.47
N LEU A 107 20.63 5.43 13.52
CA LEU A 107 21.65 6.39 13.96
C LEU A 107 22.90 5.69 14.52
N ARG A 108 22.72 4.65 15.34
CA ARG A 108 23.81 3.85 15.89
C ARG A 108 24.65 3.20 14.78
N ASN A 109 24.01 2.81 13.70
CA ASN A 109 24.65 2.18 12.54
C ASN A 109 25.23 3.19 11.54
N GLY A 110 25.17 4.50 11.85
CA GLY A 110 25.75 5.57 11.03
C GLY A 110 24.92 6.00 9.83
N ASN A 111 23.69 5.50 9.72
CA ASN A 111 22.73 5.89 8.67
C ASN A 111 22.08 7.24 8.98
N SER A 112 21.53 7.89 7.93
CA SER A 112 20.77 9.13 8.06
C SER A 112 19.33 8.87 8.54
N LEU A 113 18.65 9.94 9.00
CA LEU A 113 17.23 9.86 9.33
C LEU A 113 16.30 9.96 8.13
N ARG A 114 16.83 9.92 6.90
CA ARG A 114 16.04 10.08 5.67
C ARG A 114 14.90 9.08 5.57
N THR A 115 15.20 7.79 5.74
CA THR A 115 14.18 6.73 5.66
C THR A 115 13.18 6.79 6.82
N TYR A 116 13.58 7.25 8.01
CA TYR A 116 12.67 7.49 9.13
C TYR A 116 11.64 8.59 8.82
N TYR A 117 12.09 9.76 8.35
CA TYR A 117 11.19 10.84 7.96
C TYR A 117 10.34 10.50 6.75
N HIS A 118 10.89 9.73 5.79
CA HIS A 118 10.10 9.20 4.68
C HIS A 118 8.91 8.38 5.18
N ARG A 119 9.13 7.42 6.09
CA ARG A 119 8.03 6.62 6.65
C ARG A 119 6.98 7.47 7.35
N LEU A 120 7.40 8.37 8.24
CA LEU A 120 6.47 9.28 8.91
C LEU A 120 5.66 10.13 7.92
N SER A 121 6.28 10.63 6.86
CA SER A 121 5.55 11.42 5.85
C SER A 121 4.44 10.62 5.17
N VAL A 122 4.70 9.35 4.88
CA VAL A 122 3.70 8.43 4.31
C VAL A 122 2.54 8.22 5.27
N GLU A 123 2.83 7.91 6.54
CA GLU A 123 1.80 7.60 7.53
C GLU A 123 0.97 8.84 7.88
N TYR A 124 1.59 10.02 8.06
CA TYR A 124 0.85 11.27 8.27
C TYR A 124 0.00 11.66 7.05
N THR A 125 0.45 11.34 5.82
CA THR A 125 -0.38 11.54 4.63
C THR A 125 -1.63 10.64 4.66
N LYS A 126 -1.47 9.35 5.02
CA LYS A 126 -2.61 8.42 5.19
C LYS A 126 -3.61 8.93 6.23
N MET A 127 -3.12 9.50 7.34
CA MET A 127 -3.91 10.07 8.43
C MET A 127 -4.48 11.45 8.12
N ARG A 128 -4.17 12.05 6.97
CA ARG A 128 -4.49 13.42 6.56
C ARG A 128 -3.93 14.51 7.48
N GLU A 129 -2.90 14.18 8.24
CA GLU A 129 -2.15 15.15 9.03
C GLU A 129 -1.11 15.89 8.16
N TYR A 130 -1.59 16.59 7.15
CA TYR A 130 -0.76 17.14 6.06
C TYR A 130 0.33 18.12 6.51
N ALA A 131 0.12 18.85 7.61
CA ALA A 131 1.15 19.73 8.16
C ALA A 131 2.35 18.92 8.68
N LYS A 132 2.11 17.82 9.41
CA LYS A 132 3.14 16.93 9.90
C LYS A 132 3.80 16.16 8.74
N ALA A 133 3.00 15.73 7.76
CA ALA A 133 3.52 15.06 6.55
C ALA A 133 4.51 15.97 5.82
N LYS A 134 4.16 17.26 5.62
CA LYS A 134 5.05 18.24 4.97
C LYS A 134 6.34 18.47 5.74
N GLU A 135 6.24 18.64 7.06
CA GLU A 135 7.43 18.77 7.92
C GLU A 135 8.36 17.57 7.77
N CYS A 136 7.81 16.36 7.75
CA CYS A 136 8.59 15.14 7.54
C CYS A 136 9.22 15.08 6.14
N ILE A 137 8.49 15.49 5.08
CA ILE A 137 9.03 15.59 3.71
C ILE A 137 10.23 16.56 3.69
N ASP A 138 10.11 17.73 4.33
CA ASP A 138 11.20 18.71 4.35
C ASP A 138 12.43 18.20 5.09
N LYS A 139 12.23 17.55 6.24
CA LYS A 139 13.31 16.89 6.99
C LYS A 139 13.96 15.77 6.18
N MET A 140 13.15 14.92 5.53
CA MET A 140 13.64 13.85 4.65
C MET A 140 14.54 14.41 3.54
N LEU A 141 14.11 15.47 2.86
CA LEU A 141 14.88 16.09 1.75
C LEU A 141 16.17 16.78 2.22
N ALA A 142 16.26 17.18 3.48
CA ALA A 142 17.47 17.73 4.08
C ALA A 142 18.52 16.68 4.49
N GLU A 143 18.09 15.42 4.63
CA GLU A 143 18.96 14.30 5.00
C GLU A 143 19.67 13.70 3.77
N LYS A 144 20.85 13.12 3.99
CA LYS A 144 21.57 12.41 2.94
C LYS A 144 20.85 11.12 2.53
N MET A 145 20.97 10.77 1.27
CA MET A 145 20.62 9.41 0.82
C MET A 145 21.68 8.42 1.32
N ASP A 146 21.22 7.23 1.67
CA ASP A 146 22.05 6.11 2.12
C ASP A 146 21.47 4.78 1.60
N ASP A 147 22.06 3.66 2.01
CA ASP A 147 21.69 2.32 1.53
C ASP A 147 20.30 1.87 2.01
N LEU A 148 19.70 2.57 2.99
CA LEU A 148 18.33 2.31 3.44
C LEU A 148 17.28 3.03 2.59
N THR A 149 17.66 3.83 1.58
CA THR A 149 16.78 4.65 0.77
C THR A 149 16.59 4.07 -0.64
N CYS A 150 15.47 4.42 -1.26
CA CYS A 150 15.19 4.13 -2.66
C CYS A 150 14.52 5.36 -3.26
N GLU A 151 15.25 6.11 -4.08
CA GLU A 151 14.78 7.37 -4.68
C GLU A 151 13.44 7.22 -5.40
N ALA A 152 13.28 6.17 -6.20
CA ALA A 152 12.04 5.93 -6.94
C ALA A 152 10.85 5.70 -5.99
N CYS A 153 11.05 4.98 -4.88
CA CYS A 153 10.02 4.77 -3.87
C CYS A 153 9.68 6.06 -3.13
N GLU A 154 10.69 6.84 -2.72
CA GLU A 154 10.50 8.13 -2.06
C GLU A 154 9.67 9.08 -2.94
N LEU A 155 10.04 9.24 -4.21
CA LEU A 155 9.28 10.05 -5.17
C LEU A 155 7.84 9.55 -5.28
N ASN A 156 7.64 8.25 -5.50
CA ASN A 156 6.30 7.69 -5.65
C ASN A 156 5.40 7.93 -4.43
N PHE A 157 5.92 7.79 -3.20
CA PHE A 157 5.13 8.03 -1.99
C PHE A 157 4.93 9.52 -1.71
N MET A 158 5.90 10.37 -2.04
CA MET A 158 5.77 11.82 -1.92
C MET A 158 4.67 12.37 -2.84
N LEU A 159 4.41 11.72 -3.99
CA LEU A 159 3.28 12.08 -4.85
C LEU A 159 1.95 12.02 -4.12
N ASP A 160 1.74 11.07 -3.21
CA ASP A 160 0.48 10.94 -2.47
C ASP A 160 0.16 12.22 -1.69
N TYR A 161 1.16 12.81 -1.02
CA TYR A 161 0.99 14.08 -0.31
C TYR A 161 0.55 15.22 -1.25
N TYR A 162 1.28 15.43 -2.35
CA TYR A 162 0.97 16.55 -3.28
C TYR A 162 -0.37 16.36 -3.98
N LEU A 163 -0.70 15.13 -4.39
CA LEU A 163 -1.95 14.81 -5.06
C LEU A 163 -3.15 14.95 -4.11
N GLU A 164 -3.04 14.46 -2.88
CA GLU A 164 -4.11 14.54 -1.89
C GLU A 164 -4.33 15.95 -1.35
N THR A 165 -3.33 16.82 -1.42
CA THR A 165 -3.44 18.25 -1.08
C THR A 165 -3.80 19.13 -2.28
N GLY A 166 -4.17 18.54 -3.43
CA GLY A 166 -4.61 19.27 -4.63
C GLY A 166 -3.50 19.95 -5.43
N GLN A 167 -2.24 19.61 -5.19
CA GLN A 167 -1.06 20.22 -5.81
C GLN A 167 -0.61 19.39 -7.03
N PHE A 168 -1.51 19.19 -8.00
CA PHE A 168 -1.27 18.32 -9.15
C PHE A 168 -0.02 18.70 -9.95
N GLU A 169 0.16 19.99 -10.28
CA GLU A 169 1.31 20.44 -11.07
C GLU A 169 2.64 20.16 -10.38
N GLU A 170 2.72 20.37 -9.07
CA GLU A 170 3.91 20.05 -8.28
C GLU A 170 4.16 18.53 -8.26
N ALA A 171 3.10 17.73 -8.06
CA ALA A 171 3.20 16.28 -8.12
C ALA A 171 3.70 15.81 -9.48
N TYR A 172 3.15 16.32 -10.58
CA TYR A 172 3.52 15.95 -11.94
C TYR A 172 4.98 16.33 -12.25
N ASN A 173 5.42 17.53 -11.83
CA ASN A 173 6.81 17.96 -11.99
C ASN A 173 7.78 17.06 -11.24
N ARG A 174 7.46 16.70 -9.98
CA ARG A 174 8.27 15.78 -9.17
C ARG A 174 8.28 14.35 -9.70
N ALA A 175 7.24 13.94 -10.40
CA ALA A 175 7.14 12.62 -11.01
C ALA A 175 7.99 12.47 -12.28
N GLN A 176 8.55 13.54 -12.86
CA GLN A 176 9.28 13.48 -14.14
C GLN A 176 10.41 12.43 -14.16
N PRO A 177 11.23 12.26 -13.12
CA PRO A 177 12.25 11.21 -13.10
C PRO A 177 11.65 9.79 -13.17
N LEU A 178 10.46 9.56 -12.58
CA LEU A 178 9.71 8.29 -12.69
C LEU A 178 9.09 8.12 -14.07
N ILE A 179 8.48 9.18 -14.64
CA ILE A 179 7.81 9.16 -15.93
C ILE A 179 8.83 8.91 -17.04
N THR A 180 9.99 9.55 -16.99
CA THR A 180 11.09 9.40 -17.96
C THR A 180 11.97 8.19 -17.70
N ARG A 181 11.72 7.43 -16.63
CA ARG A 181 12.51 6.26 -16.17
C ARG A 181 13.98 6.59 -15.89
N GLN A 182 14.30 7.84 -15.55
CA GLN A 182 15.62 8.22 -15.03
C GLN A 182 15.91 7.52 -13.69
N VAL A 183 14.87 7.41 -12.86
CA VAL A 183 14.87 6.54 -11.69
C VAL A 183 13.78 5.50 -11.84
N SER A 184 14.05 4.29 -11.39
CA SER A 184 13.08 3.21 -11.47
C SER A 184 13.24 2.23 -10.31
N CYS A 185 12.12 1.65 -9.91
CA CYS A 185 12.04 0.53 -9.00
C CYS A 185 10.93 -0.38 -9.51
N TYR A 186 10.94 -1.64 -9.10
CA TYR A 186 10.04 -2.68 -9.63
C TYR A 186 8.57 -2.24 -9.79
N GLU A 187 8.07 -1.38 -8.91
CA GLU A 187 6.68 -0.95 -8.91
C GLU A 187 6.46 0.57 -8.90
N ALA A 188 7.46 1.36 -8.50
CA ALA A 188 7.28 2.78 -8.25
C ALA A 188 6.76 3.52 -9.49
N ASN A 189 7.28 3.19 -10.69
CA ASN A 189 6.86 3.81 -11.94
C ASN A 189 5.38 3.45 -12.26
N LEU A 190 5.01 2.17 -12.19
CA LEU A 190 3.63 1.73 -12.43
C LEU A 190 2.64 2.39 -11.47
N ARG A 191 2.98 2.43 -10.19
CA ARG A 191 2.17 3.08 -9.15
C ARG A 191 2.00 4.57 -9.43
N ALA A 192 3.06 5.26 -9.85
CA ALA A 192 3.02 6.66 -10.22
C ALA A 192 2.12 6.89 -11.44
N TYR A 193 2.20 6.05 -12.48
CA TYR A 193 1.35 6.17 -13.66
C TYR A 193 -0.13 6.04 -13.32
N MET A 194 -0.54 5.05 -12.52
CA MET A 194 -1.94 4.87 -12.10
C MET A 194 -2.47 6.07 -11.31
N LYS A 195 -1.69 6.57 -10.34
CA LYS A 195 -2.05 7.77 -9.57
C LYS A 195 -2.21 8.99 -10.48
N LEU A 196 -1.23 9.23 -11.33
CA LEU A 196 -1.22 10.40 -12.22
C LEU A 196 -2.36 10.34 -13.25
N ALA A 197 -2.70 9.16 -13.78
CA ALA A 197 -3.87 9.01 -14.65
C ALA A 197 -5.15 9.48 -13.96
N TYR A 198 -5.41 8.99 -12.75
CA TYR A 198 -6.58 9.36 -11.97
C TYR A 198 -6.60 10.86 -11.61
N TYR A 199 -5.52 11.38 -11.01
CA TYR A 199 -5.49 12.76 -10.55
C TYR A 199 -5.40 13.78 -11.69
N ALA A 200 -4.78 13.45 -12.83
CA ALA A 200 -4.81 14.28 -14.03
C ALA A 200 -6.23 14.40 -14.59
N CYS A 201 -6.99 13.30 -14.60
CA CYS A 201 -8.39 13.33 -15.01
C CYS A 201 -9.20 14.29 -14.11
N LYS A 202 -9.05 14.19 -12.79
CA LYS A 202 -9.71 15.10 -11.83
C LYS A 202 -9.26 16.56 -11.96
N ALA A 203 -8.00 16.79 -12.35
CA ALA A 203 -7.47 18.13 -12.56
C ALA A 203 -7.81 18.72 -13.96
N GLY A 204 -8.64 18.04 -14.76
CA GLY A 204 -9.01 18.50 -16.11
C GLY A 204 -7.86 18.50 -17.10
N LYS A 205 -6.91 17.55 -16.97
CA LYS A 205 -5.74 17.35 -17.82
C LYS A 205 -5.85 16.05 -18.63
N PRO A 206 -6.81 15.93 -19.56
CA PRO A 206 -7.14 14.66 -20.20
C PRO A 206 -5.97 14.06 -21.02
N GLU A 207 -5.10 14.88 -21.62
CA GLU A 207 -3.96 14.40 -22.38
C GLU A 207 -2.91 13.73 -21.47
N ILE A 208 -2.63 14.32 -20.29
CA ILE A 208 -1.74 13.72 -19.31
C ILE A 208 -2.36 12.44 -18.76
N ALA A 209 -3.67 12.46 -18.46
CA ALA A 209 -4.38 11.29 -17.95
C ALA A 209 -4.30 10.11 -18.93
N ALA A 210 -4.50 10.37 -20.23
CA ALA A 210 -4.42 9.36 -21.28
C ALA A 210 -2.99 8.81 -21.47
N ASP A 211 -1.96 9.65 -21.45
CA ASP A 211 -0.55 9.19 -21.54
C ASP A 211 -0.19 8.32 -20.32
N MET A 212 -0.55 8.76 -19.10
CA MET A 212 -0.27 7.99 -17.90
C MET A 212 -1.05 6.67 -17.85
N CYS A 213 -2.29 6.65 -18.34
CA CYS A 213 -3.07 5.43 -18.50
C CYS A 213 -2.40 4.45 -19.46
N ALA A 214 -1.97 4.91 -20.64
CA ALA A 214 -1.29 4.05 -21.63
C ALA A 214 -0.01 3.42 -21.06
N ARG A 215 0.80 4.19 -20.31
CA ARG A 215 2.00 3.69 -19.63
C ARG A 215 1.68 2.69 -18.52
N ALA A 216 0.59 2.91 -17.78
CA ALA A 216 0.15 1.98 -16.74
C ALA A 216 -0.30 0.65 -17.36
N GLU A 217 -1.09 0.69 -18.44
CA GLU A 217 -1.53 -0.51 -19.16
C GLU A 217 -0.34 -1.30 -19.73
N GLU A 218 0.62 -0.62 -20.37
CA GLU A 218 1.86 -1.26 -20.85
C GLU A 218 2.61 -1.96 -19.71
N ALA A 219 2.76 -1.29 -18.57
CA ALA A 219 3.48 -1.83 -17.41
C ALA A 219 2.71 -2.94 -16.67
N LEU A 220 1.39 -3.06 -16.88
CA LEU A 220 0.56 -4.12 -16.34
C LEU A 220 0.59 -5.42 -17.15
N VAL A 221 1.09 -5.41 -18.37
CA VAL A 221 1.18 -6.61 -19.21
C VAL A 221 1.96 -7.70 -18.48
N GLY A 222 1.33 -8.87 -18.32
CA GLY A 222 1.89 -10.02 -17.57
C GLY A 222 1.79 -9.88 -16.04
N ARG A 223 1.15 -8.84 -15.54
CA ARG A 223 0.95 -8.55 -14.11
C ARG A 223 -0.52 -8.52 -13.70
N GLU A 224 -1.40 -9.02 -14.56
CA GLU A 224 -2.87 -8.95 -14.39
C GLU A 224 -3.37 -9.70 -13.15
N LYS A 225 -2.54 -10.54 -12.55
CA LYS A 225 -2.86 -11.36 -11.35
C LYS A 225 -2.10 -10.92 -10.10
N ASP A 226 -1.46 -9.77 -10.14
CA ASP A 226 -0.67 -9.26 -9.02
C ASP A 226 -1.57 -8.59 -7.97
N GLU A 227 -2.15 -9.38 -7.06
CA GLU A 227 -3.11 -8.94 -6.02
C GLU A 227 -2.53 -7.87 -5.09
N TYR A 228 -1.21 -7.83 -4.90
CA TYR A 228 -0.57 -6.80 -4.08
C TYR A 228 -0.66 -5.39 -4.70
N LEU A 229 -1.01 -5.26 -5.99
CA LEU A 229 -1.28 -3.98 -6.64
C LEU A 229 -2.67 -3.42 -6.30
N LEU A 230 -3.50 -4.13 -5.56
CA LEU A 230 -4.88 -3.74 -5.22
C LEU A 230 -5.01 -2.28 -4.77
N LEU A 231 -4.07 -1.82 -3.94
CA LEU A 231 -4.05 -0.45 -3.42
C LEU A 231 -4.04 0.63 -4.52
N TYR A 232 -3.41 0.36 -5.65
CA TYR A 232 -3.26 1.31 -6.76
C TYR A 232 -4.26 1.05 -7.88
N LEU A 233 -4.69 -0.19 -8.01
CA LEU A 233 -5.73 -0.57 -8.96
C LEU A 233 -7.07 0.05 -8.58
N GLY A 234 -7.36 0.32 -7.31
CA GLY A 234 -8.56 1.03 -6.87
C GLY A 234 -8.67 2.43 -7.53
N LEU A 235 -7.60 3.23 -7.46
CA LEU A 235 -7.56 4.54 -8.14
C LEU A 235 -7.65 4.41 -9.67
N PHE A 236 -7.05 3.37 -10.23
CA PHE A 236 -7.10 3.13 -11.67
C PHE A 236 -8.49 2.70 -12.14
N ILE A 237 -9.22 1.95 -11.32
CA ILE A 237 -10.64 1.66 -11.51
C ILE A 237 -11.45 2.96 -11.51
N ALA A 238 -11.25 3.84 -10.51
CA ALA A 238 -11.94 5.12 -10.44
C ALA A 238 -11.67 6.00 -11.69
N TYR A 239 -10.43 6.02 -12.19
CA TYR A 239 -10.09 6.67 -13.46
C TYR A 239 -10.92 6.11 -14.62
N TYR A 240 -11.05 4.79 -14.73
CA TYR A 240 -11.83 4.18 -15.81
C TYR A 240 -13.31 4.46 -15.68
N PHE A 241 -13.88 4.49 -14.48
CA PHE A 241 -15.29 4.89 -14.33
C PHE A 241 -15.56 6.32 -14.79
N MET A 242 -14.60 7.24 -14.66
CA MET A 242 -14.70 8.61 -15.20
C MET A 242 -14.58 8.66 -16.73
N THR A 243 -13.93 7.68 -17.37
CA THR A 243 -13.56 7.77 -18.80
C THR A 243 -14.15 6.66 -19.65
N HIS A 244 -14.10 5.40 -19.21
CA HIS A 244 -14.52 4.19 -19.92
C HIS A 244 -15.12 3.18 -18.92
N PRO A 245 -16.36 3.35 -18.44
CA PRO A 245 -16.94 2.55 -17.35
C PRO A 245 -16.89 1.03 -17.57
N ASP A 246 -17.02 0.55 -18.79
CA ASP A 246 -16.94 -0.90 -19.07
C ASP A 246 -15.55 -1.46 -18.72
N ARG A 247 -14.49 -0.71 -19.03
CA ARG A 247 -13.13 -1.08 -18.63
C ARG A 247 -12.96 -1.01 -17.11
N GLY A 248 -13.61 -0.05 -16.46
CA GLY A 248 -13.68 0.04 -14.99
C GLY A 248 -14.26 -1.23 -14.37
N TRP A 249 -15.34 -1.76 -14.94
CA TRP A 249 -15.94 -3.01 -14.47
C TRP A 249 -15.07 -4.24 -14.70
N GLU A 250 -14.34 -4.35 -15.81
CA GLU A 250 -13.39 -5.44 -16.04
C GLU A 250 -12.31 -5.50 -14.95
N TYR A 251 -11.79 -4.34 -14.54
CA TYR A 251 -10.84 -4.25 -13.43
C TYR A 251 -11.51 -4.53 -12.08
N ALA A 252 -12.70 -3.98 -11.83
CA ALA A 252 -13.44 -4.16 -10.59
C ALA A 252 -13.79 -5.64 -10.36
N GLU A 253 -14.32 -6.34 -11.35
CA GLU A 253 -14.64 -7.77 -11.28
C GLU A 253 -13.44 -8.61 -10.85
N ARG A 254 -12.25 -8.28 -11.37
CA ARG A 254 -10.99 -8.95 -11.01
C ARG A 254 -10.50 -8.59 -9.60
N CYS A 255 -10.65 -7.32 -9.19
CA CYS A 255 -10.07 -6.81 -7.95
C CYS A 255 -10.97 -7.03 -6.72
N ILE A 256 -12.30 -7.08 -6.88
CA ILE A 256 -13.24 -7.31 -5.77
C ILE A 256 -12.91 -8.59 -4.98
N PRO A 257 -12.67 -9.77 -5.61
CA PRO A 257 -12.25 -10.97 -4.89
C PRO A 257 -10.95 -10.80 -4.09
N TRP A 258 -10.00 -10.02 -4.60
CA TRP A 258 -8.74 -9.77 -3.91
C TRP A 258 -8.91 -8.97 -2.62
N SER A 259 -9.91 -8.06 -2.60
CA SER A 259 -10.22 -7.26 -1.41
C SER A 259 -10.74 -8.09 -0.24
N LEU A 260 -11.20 -9.32 -0.46
CA LEU A 260 -11.69 -10.20 0.61
C LEU A 260 -10.55 -10.67 1.53
N ASN A 261 -9.37 -10.94 0.95
CA ASN A 261 -8.22 -11.58 1.60
C ASN A 261 -6.98 -10.70 1.65
N THR A 262 -7.15 -9.40 1.86
CA THR A 262 -6.05 -8.43 2.00
C THR A 262 -6.03 -7.81 3.39
N ASN A 263 -4.98 -7.05 3.74
CA ASN A 263 -4.91 -6.35 5.01
C ASN A 263 -5.94 -5.20 5.11
N MET A 264 -6.16 -4.72 6.34
CA MET A 264 -7.19 -3.73 6.63
C MET A 264 -6.96 -2.40 5.90
N GLN A 265 -5.70 -1.97 5.75
CA GLN A 265 -5.37 -0.72 5.09
C GLN A 265 -5.69 -0.76 3.58
N LYS A 266 -5.29 -1.84 2.90
CA LYS A 266 -5.62 -2.03 1.48
C LYS A 266 -7.12 -2.18 1.26
N LYS A 267 -7.80 -2.92 2.15
CA LYS A 267 -9.25 -3.09 2.13
C LYS A 267 -9.98 -1.75 2.31
N TYR A 268 -9.56 -0.93 3.25
CA TYR A 268 -10.12 0.41 3.45
C TYR A 268 -9.94 1.29 2.20
N ARG A 269 -8.72 1.39 1.68
CA ARG A 269 -8.41 2.21 0.51
C ARG A 269 -9.21 1.76 -0.71
N PHE A 270 -9.18 0.48 -1.02
CA PHE A 270 -9.95 -0.09 -2.13
C PHE A 270 -11.45 0.19 -1.98
N SER A 271 -12.00 0.08 -0.75
CA SER A 271 -13.41 0.40 -0.50
C SER A 271 -13.73 1.87 -0.76
N CYS A 272 -12.87 2.81 -0.34
CA CYS A 272 -13.02 4.23 -0.67
C CYS A 272 -12.98 4.48 -2.17
N ASP A 273 -12.01 3.87 -2.87
CA ASP A 273 -11.84 4.04 -4.31
C ASP A 273 -13.04 3.45 -5.09
N MET A 274 -13.61 2.33 -4.63
CA MET A 274 -14.85 1.77 -5.20
C MET A 274 -16.07 2.65 -4.94
N VAL A 275 -16.19 3.25 -3.74
CA VAL A 275 -17.27 4.23 -3.46
C VAL A 275 -17.16 5.40 -4.43
N GLU A 276 -15.97 5.94 -4.65
CA GLU A 276 -15.75 7.04 -5.58
C GLU A 276 -16.03 6.61 -7.03
N ALA A 277 -15.50 5.47 -7.47
CA ALA A 277 -15.72 4.93 -8.80
C ALA A 277 -17.22 4.79 -9.12
N LEU A 278 -17.98 4.18 -8.21
CA LEU A 278 -19.40 3.92 -8.39
C LEU A 278 -20.28 5.19 -8.33
N ASN A 279 -19.74 6.35 -7.92
CA ASN A 279 -20.44 7.63 -8.09
C ASN A 279 -20.51 8.10 -9.54
N TYR A 280 -19.64 7.61 -10.42
CA TYR A 280 -19.63 7.91 -11.85
C TYR A 280 -20.42 6.90 -12.69
N GLU A 281 -20.92 5.83 -12.07
CA GLU A 281 -21.72 4.81 -12.76
C GLU A 281 -23.20 5.19 -12.83
N SER A 282 -23.76 5.13 -14.01
CA SER A 282 -25.17 5.48 -14.26
C SER A 282 -26.11 4.27 -14.40
N ARG A 283 -25.56 3.06 -14.54
CA ARG A 283 -26.34 1.82 -14.63
C ARG A 283 -26.90 1.45 -13.27
N GLU A 284 -28.11 0.91 -13.24
CA GLU A 284 -28.71 0.39 -12.00
C GLU A 284 -28.17 -1.00 -11.64
N GLU A 285 -27.85 -1.81 -12.66
CA GLU A 285 -27.38 -3.18 -12.52
C GLU A 285 -26.19 -3.46 -13.43
N VAL A 286 -25.35 -4.40 -13.02
CA VAL A 286 -24.20 -4.89 -13.76
C VAL A 286 -24.10 -6.41 -13.66
N SER A 287 -23.61 -7.06 -14.72
CA SER A 287 -23.30 -8.49 -14.71
C SER A 287 -21.85 -8.71 -14.36
N LEU A 288 -21.57 -9.45 -13.25
CA LEU A 288 -20.23 -9.75 -12.76
C LEU A 288 -20.13 -11.23 -12.36
N SER A 289 -18.96 -11.81 -12.56
CA SER A 289 -18.62 -13.17 -12.12
C SER A 289 -17.82 -13.09 -10.81
N LEU A 290 -18.51 -12.94 -9.68
CA LEU A 290 -17.88 -12.88 -8.36
C LEU A 290 -17.94 -14.24 -7.65
N PRO A 291 -16.99 -14.56 -6.76
CA PRO A 291 -16.95 -15.84 -6.05
C PRO A 291 -18.03 -15.92 -4.95
N GLU A 292 -18.39 -17.16 -4.57
CA GLU A 292 -19.42 -17.42 -3.55
C GLU A 292 -19.09 -16.81 -2.18
N GLU A 293 -17.80 -16.61 -1.89
CA GLU A 293 -17.33 -15.99 -0.66
C GLU A 293 -17.59 -14.47 -0.61
N PHE A 294 -17.98 -13.84 -1.74
CA PHE A 294 -18.32 -12.43 -1.73
C PHE A 294 -19.63 -12.20 -0.97
N PRO A 295 -19.70 -11.30 0.02
CA PRO A 295 -20.88 -11.15 0.89
C PRO A 295 -22.19 -10.82 0.17
N LEU A 296 -22.13 -10.26 -1.04
CA LEU A 296 -23.30 -9.97 -1.86
C LEU A 296 -23.42 -10.95 -3.05
N TYR A 297 -22.79 -12.13 -2.96
CA TYR A 297 -22.81 -13.12 -4.03
C TYR A 297 -24.23 -13.40 -4.56
N ARG A 298 -24.34 -13.51 -5.86
CA ARG A 298 -25.58 -13.83 -6.58
C ARG A 298 -25.31 -14.89 -7.64
N ALA A 299 -26.06 -15.97 -7.60
CA ALA A 299 -25.92 -17.07 -8.56
C ALA A 299 -26.31 -16.66 -10.01
N ASP A 300 -27.16 -15.62 -10.17
CA ASP A 300 -27.52 -15.06 -11.48
C ASP A 300 -26.46 -14.08 -12.02
N GLY A 301 -25.45 -13.71 -11.21
CA GLY A 301 -24.39 -12.78 -11.59
C GLY A 301 -24.86 -11.34 -11.80
N ILE A 302 -26.11 -10.98 -11.46
CA ILE A 302 -26.66 -9.63 -11.64
C ILE A 302 -26.59 -8.88 -10.31
N TYR A 303 -25.88 -7.79 -10.28
CA TYR A 303 -25.62 -7.00 -9.07
C TYR A 303 -26.20 -5.58 -9.21
N SER A 304 -26.92 -5.12 -8.19
CA SER A 304 -27.30 -3.72 -8.06
C SER A 304 -26.05 -2.87 -7.77
N VAL A 305 -25.82 -1.84 -8.58
CA VAL A 305 -24.72 -0.89 -8.41
C VAL A 305 -24.84 -0.16 -7.07
N ALA A 306 -26.05 0.24 -6.68
CA ALA A 306 -26.31 0.86 -5.39
C ALA A 306 -25.96 -0.08 -4.22
N ALA A 307 -26.32 -1.37 -4.31
CA ALA A 307 -25.97 -2.33 -3.27
C ALA A 307 -24.46 -2.57 -3.15
N LEU A 308 -23.73 -2.62 -4.28
CA LEU A 308 -22.28 -2.72 -4.28
C LEU A 308 -21.63 -1.47 -3.62
N ARG A 309 -22.12 -0.27 -3.99
CA ARG A 309 -21.63 0.98 -3.40
C ARG A 309 -21.87 1.04 -1.90
N ASP A 310 -23.07 0.65 -1.44
CA ASP A 310 -23.40 0.59 -0.01
C ASP A 310 -22.54 -0.42 0.75
N TYR A 311 -22.23 -1.54 0.14
CA TYR A 311 -21.32 -2.54 0.72
C TYR A 311 -19.93 -1.93 0.97
N PHE A 312 -19.32 -1.32 -0.05
CA PHE A 312 -18.00 -0.70 0.09
C PHE A 312 -18.01 0.50 1.05
N TYR A 313 -19.07 1.32 1.02
CA TYR A 313 -19.23 2.43 1.95
C TYR A 313 -19.30 1.96 3.42
N LYS A 314 -20.08 0.92 3.72
CA LYS A 314 -20.17 0.34 5.07
C LYS A 314 -18.82 -0.23 5.51
N GLN A 315 -18.14 -0.96 4.62
CA GLN A 315 -16.82 -1.53 4.92
C GLN A 315 -15.80 -0.43 5.20
N ALA A 316 -15.73 0.62 4.37
CA ALA A 316 -14.86 1.76 4.57
C ALA A 316 -15.18 2.50 5.87
N THR A 317 -16.46 2.70 6.21
CA THR A 317 -16.88 3.36 7.45
C THR A 317 -16.41 2.60 8.70
N GLN A 318 -16.58 1.28 8.70
CA GLN A 318 -16.13 0.45 9.83
C GLN A 318 -14.61 0.53 10.04
N LEU A 319 -13.85 0.41 8.96
CA LEU A 319 -12.38 0.48 9.00
C LEU A 319 -11.89 1.88 9.36
N ALA A 320 -12.49 2.93 8.80
CA ALA A 320 -12.18 4.31 9.16
C ALA A 320 -12.34 4.56 10.66
N SER A 321 -13.44 4.08 11.27
CA SER A 321 -13.68 4.23 12.70
C SER A 321 -12.60 3.57 13.56
N LEU A 322 -12.10 2.38 13.16
CA LEU A 322 -11.02 1.71 13.87
C LEU A 322 -9.71 2.51 13.82
N TYR A 323 -9.33 2.98 12.62
CA TYR A 323 -8.12 3.77 12.44
C TYR A 323 -8.19 5.11 13.17
N ASP A 324 -9.28 5.86 13.01
CA ASP A 324 -9.44 7.18 13.63
C ASP A 324 -9.48 7.08 15.17
N THR A 325 -10.13 6.07 15.72
CA THR A 325 -10.13 5.80 17.17
C THR A 325 -8.71 5.56 17.68
N ARG A 326 -7.93 4.71 16.99
CA ARG A 326 -6.54 4.43 17.34
C ARG A 326 -5.66 5.67 17.20
N ASN A 327 -5.84 6.45 16.12
CA ASN A 327 -5.01 7.61 15.80
C ASN A 327 -5.37 8.86 16.60
N GLY A 328 -6.56 8.90 17.24
CA GLY A 328 -7.06 10.09 17.94
C GLY A 328 -7.40 11.25 17.00
N ASN A 329 -7.79 10.96 15.76
CA ASN A 329 -8.19 11.96 14.75
C ASN A 329 -9.39 11.43 13.94
N ASN A 330 -9.71 12.08 12.80
CA ASN A 330 -10.83 11.71 11.91
C ASN A 330 -10.42 11.66 10.42
N GLY A 331 -9.14 11.53 10.14
CA GLY A 331 -8.59 11.63 8.79
C GLY A 331 -9.11 10.55 7.83
N TYR A 332 -9.35 9.34 8.33
CA TYR A 332 -9.91 8.24 7.52
C TYR A 332 -11.40 8.49 7.21
N GLN A 333 -12.18 8.95 8.17
CA GLN A 333 -13.59 9.33 7.95
C GLN A 333 -13.71 10.53 7.01
N GLU A 334 -12.85 11.54 7.14
CA GLU A 334 -12.81 12.69 6.23
C GLU A 334 -12.51 12.28 4.79
N ARG A 335 -11.58 11.34 4.57
CA ARG A 335 -11.32 10.81 3.23
C ARG A 335 -12.57 10.17 2.65
N LEU A 336 -13.23 9.28 3.39
CA LEU A 336 -14.46 8.62 2.96
C LEU A 336 -15.58 9.64 2.68
N PHE A 337 -15.72 10.65 3.52
CA PHE A 337 -16.69 11.71 3.31
C PHE A 337 -16.43 12.47 2.00
N ASN A 338 -15.17 12.83 1.72
CA ASN A 338 -14.79 13.56 0.51
C ASN A 338 -15.08 12.74 -0.77
N VAL A 339 -14.75 11.44 -0.81
CA VAL A 339 -15.05 10.61 -1.98
C VAL A 339 -16.54 10.36 -2.15
N ASN A 340 -17.31 10.35 -1.06
CA ASN A 340 -18.76 10.17 -1.09
C ASN A 340 -19.52 11.41 -1.60
N LEU A 341 -18.99 12.61 -1.39
CA LEU A 341 -19.63 13.86 -1.83
C LEU A 341 -19.58 14.06 -3.37
N ILE A 342 -18.58 13.52 -4.03
CA ILE A 342 -18.37 13.74 -5.46
C ILE A 342 -19.56 13.26 -6.31
N GLY A 343 -20.33 12.27 -5.84
CA GLY A 343 -21.52 11.78 -6.52
C GLY A 343 -22.78 12.62 -6.31
N ASN A 344 -22.74 13.69 -5.50
CA ASN A 344 -23.88 14.55 -5.19
C ASN A 344 -23.74 15.97 -5.76
N LEU A 345 -22.73 16.24 -6.59
CA LEU A 345 -22.52 17.48 -7.34
C LEU A 345 -22.78 17.22 -8.82
#